data_643e58b9bed74cef289300ce3c825fa5
#
_entry.id   643e58b9bed74cef289300ce3c825fa5
#
_cell.length_a   1.000
_cell.length_b   1.000
_cell.length_c   1.000
_cell.angle_alpha   90.00
_cell.angle_beta   90.00
_cell.angle_gamma   90.00
#
_symmetry.space_group_name_H-M   'P 1'
#
loop_
_entity.id
_entity.type
_entity.pdbx_description
1 polymer ?
#
loop_
_entity_poly.entity_id
_entity_poly.type
_entity_poly.pdbx_seq_one_letter_code
_entity_poly.pdbx_strand_id
1 'polypeptide(L)'
;MVAQILDGKKLASDSEKEILESVSVLKEKGIIPTLATILVGDDPASETYVRMKQETCKRVGMESLAINLPKETSTEELLLKIDELNNDKKIHGILLQHPVPNQINERECFERISIEKDVDGVTCLGFGKMSMDLSAYGSCTPAGIMRILEFYDVDISGMNAVVVGRSPILGKPMAMMLLNKNATVTICHSRTKELEDHVRNADLVVGAVGVPKLIKKEWLKKGAVVIDAGYHPEKCGDIDLDGIEEIASSYTPVPGGVGPMTINTLILNTMEAARKTLN
;
A
#
# COMPACT_ATOMS: atom_id res chain seq x y z
N MET A 1 7.87 -11.92 -27.23
CA MET A 1 6.92 -10.81 -26.94
C MET A 1 7.67 -9.83 -26.06
N VAL A 2 7.48 -8.54 -26.27
CA VAL A 2 8.09 -7.53 -25.37
C VAL A 2 7.22 -7.51 -24.10
N ALA A 3 7.85 -7.60 -22.91
CA ALA A 3 7.14 -7.56 -21.65
C ALA A 3 6.39 -6.23 -21.47
N GLN A 4 5.18 -6.29 -20.94
CA GLN A 4 4.38 -5.09 -20.63
C GLN A 4 4.89 -4.43 -19.35
N ILE A 5 5.18 -3.14 -19.40
CA ILE A 5 5.52 -2.36 -18.21
C ILE A 5 4.23 -1.97 -17.49
N LEU A 6 4.11 -2.36 -16.24
CA LEU A 6 3.02 -1.99 -15.35
C LEU A 6 3.36 -0.68 -14.64
N ASP A 7 3.20 0.45 -15.34
CA ASP A 7 3.61 1.79 -14.89
C ASP A 7 2.61 2.36 -13.87
N GLY A 8 2.93 2.20 -12.58
CA GLY A 8 2.12 2.73 -11.51
C GLY A 8 2.15 4.26 -11.39
N LYS A 9 3.22 4.91 -11.84
CA LYS A 9 3.30 6.38 -11.85
C LYS A 9 2.30 6.98 -12.84
N LYS A 10 2.15 6.37 -14.01
CA LYS A 10 1.15 6.77 -15.01
C LYS A 10 -0.26 6.60 -14.43
N LEU A 11 -0.57 5.42 -13.88
CA LEU A 11 -1.87 5.13 -13.27
C LEU A 11 -2.17 6.09 -12.11
N ALA A 12 -1.22 6.37 -11.23
CA ALA A 12 -1.39 7.32 -10.13
C ALA A 12 -1.73 8.72 -10.66
N SER A 13 -1.04 9.19 -11.72
CA SER A 13 -1.30 10.50 -12.33
C SER A 13 -2.70 10.59 -12.96
N ASP A 14 -3.16 9.53 -13.61
CA ASP A 14 -4.50 9.50 -14.21
C ASP A 14 -5.58 9.46 -13.12
N SER A 15 -5.39 8.63 -12.08
CA SER A 15 -6.28 8.57 -10.92
C SER A 15 -6.35 9.88 -10.12
N GLU A 16 -5.26 10.66 -10.04
CA GLU A 16 -5.27 11.96 -9.37
C GLU A 16 -6.26 12.95 -10.02
N LYS A 17 -6.48 12.87 -11.33
CA LYS A 17 -7.47 13.72 -12.04
C LYS A 17 -8.90 13.38 -11.61
N GLU A 18 -9.22 12.09 -11.54
CA GLU A 18 -10.53 11.61 -11.10
C GLU A 18 -10.81 11.94 -9.62
N ILE A 19 -9.76 11.82 -8.78
CA ILE A 19 -9.84 12.21 -7.36
C ILE A 19 -10.09 13.71 -7.25
N LEU A 20 -9.40 14.56 -8.01
CA LEU A 20 -9.58 16.02 -8.01
C LEU A 20 -11.02 16.41 -8.37
N GLU A 21 -11.60 15.81 -9.39
CA GLU A 21 -12.99 16.03 -9.77
C GLU A 21 -13.96 15.64 -8.64
N SER A 22 -13.75 14.46 -8.05
CA SER A 22 -14.55 13.98 -6.91
C SER A 22 -14.44 14.88 -5.68
N VAL A 23 -13.22 15.35 -5.37
CA VAL A 23 -12.98 16.31 -4.27
C VAL A 23 -13.67 17.64 -4.52
N SER A 24 -13.70 18.12 -5.77
CA SER A 24 -14.42 19.35 -6.13
C SER A 24 -15.91 19.25 -5.84
N VAL A 25 -16.54 18.12 -6.20
CA VAL A 25 -17.95 17.85 -5.89
C VAL A 25 -18.21 17.75 -4.38
N LEU A 26 -17.28 17.19 -3.61
CA LEU A 26 -17.41 17.12 -2.14
C LEU A 26 -17.33 18.51 -1.52
N LYS A 27 -16.44 19.38 -2.01
CA LYS A 27 -16.30 20.77 -1.55
C LYS A 27 -17.56 21.60 -1.80
N GLU A 28 -18.22 21.44 -2.94
CA GLU A 28 -19.51 22.07 -3.21
C GLU A 28 -20.60 21.69 -2.20
N LYS A 29 -20.47 20.49 -1.60
CA LYS A 29 -21.34 20.01 -0.51
C LYS A 29 -20.83 20.37 0.89
N GLY A 30 -19.80 21.19 0.99
CA GLY A 30 -19.22 21.65 2.27
C GLY A 30 -18.29 20.62 2.95
N ILE A 31 -17.88 19.56 2.24
CA ILE A 31 -16.95 18.54 2.79
C ILE A 31 -15.58 18.70 2.15
N ILE A 32 -14.56 18.89 2.98
CA ILE A 32 -13.17 18.95 2.53
C ILE A 32 -12.50 17.66 3.01
N PRO A 33 -12.20 16.69 2.12
CA PRO A 33 -11.50 15.48 2.52
C PRO A 33 -10.16 15.83 3.19
N THR A 34 -9.92 15.32 4.38
CA THR A 34 -8.76 15.67 5.21
C THR A 34 -8.08 14.41 5.72
N LEU A 35 -6.79 14.27 5.42
CA LEU A 35 -5.91 13.21 5.92
C LEU A 35 -5.08 13.73 7.09
N ALA A 36 -5.17 13.13 8.26
CA ALA A 36 -4.23 13.33 9.34
C ALA A 36 -3.07 12.33 9.23
N THR A 37 -1.85 12.83 9.21
CA THR A 37 -0.63 12.00 9.17
C THR A 37 0.17 12.24 10.43
N ILE A 38 0.39 11.18 11.22
CA ILE A 38 1.19 11.22 12.44
C ILE A 38 2.59 10.69 12.12
N LEU A 39 3.61 11.47 12.41
CA LEU A 39 5.01 11.08 12.39
C LEU A 39 5.57 11.18 13.81
N VAL A 40 6.23 10.13 14.29
CA VAL A 40 6.92 10.12 15.58
C VAL A 40 8.41 10.02 15.35
N GLY A 41 9.14 11.02 15.84
CA GLY A 41 10.59 11.14 15.64
C GLY A 41 10.95 11.92 14.38
N ASP A 42 12.19 11.74 13.95
CA ASP A 42 12.90 12.57 12.96
C ASP A 42 13.60 11.73 11.86
N ASP A 43 13.04 10.56 11.55
CA ASP A 43 13.60 9.72 10.47
C ASP A 43 13.43 10.38 9.09
N PRO A 44 14.54 10.71 8.39
CA PRO A 44 14.49 11.47 7.12
C PRO A 44 13.72 10.77 6.00
N ALA A 45 13.71 9.41 6.00
CA ALA A 45 12.95 8.66 5.01
C ALA A 45 11.45 8.83 5.26
N SER A 46 11.01 8.68 6.52
CA SER A 46 9.62 8.88 6.95
C SER A 46 9.15 10.31 6.68
N GLU A 47 9.96 11.34 6.97
CA GLU A 47 9.65 12.74 6.65
C GLU A 47 9.42 12.94 5.15
N THR A 48 10.26 12.33 4.32
CA THR A 48 10.12 12.40 2.86
C THR A 48 8.80 11.82 2.40
N TYR A 49 8.40 10.64 2.91
CA TYR A 49 7.12 10.01 2.57
C TYR A 49 5.92 10.82 3.06
N VAL A 50 5.98 11.39 4.25
CA VAL A 50 4.94 12.30 4.78
C VAL A 50 4.78 13.51 3.86
N ARG A 51 5.89 14.16 3.47
CA ARG A 51 5.87 15.30 2.53
C ARG A 51 5.24 14.94 1.19
N MET A 52 5.60 13.79 0.61
CA MET A 52 5.00 13.33 -0.66
C MET A 52 3.48 13.15 -0.55
N LYS A 53 2.98 12.62 0.58
CA LYS A 53 1.54 12.47 0.85
C LYS A 53 0.85 13.84 0.96
N GLN A 54 1.45 14.79 1.68
CA GLN A 54 0.94 16.15 1.80
C GLN A 54 0.87 16.87 0.43
N GLU A 55 1.94 16.76 -0.36
CA GLU A 55 1.97 17.34 -1.71
C GLU A 55 0.90 16.72 -2.62
N THR A 56 0.65 15.41 -2.49
CA THR A 56 -0.41 14.74 -3.24
C THR A 56 -1.79 15.20 -2.80
N CYS A 57 -2.06 15.30 -1.48
CA CYS A 57 -3.30 15.88 -0.97
C CYS A 57 -3.54 17.28 -1.58
N LYS A 58 -2.52 18.13 -1.56
CA LYS A 58 -2.60 19.48 -2.11
C LYS A 58 -2.92 19.48 -3.62
N ARG A 59 -2.26 18.60 -4.41
CA ARG A 59 -2.52 18.49 -5.86
C ARG A 59 -3.96 18.13 -6.18
N VAL A 60 -4.56 17.24 -5.40
CA VAL A 60 -5.96 16.81 -5.60
C VAL A 60 -6.97 17.67 -4.82
N GLY A 61 -6.51 18.76 -4.20
CA GLY A 61 -7.39 19.70 -3.50
C GLY A 61 -7.91 19.24 -2.14
N MET A 62 -7.32 18.20 -1.53
CA MET A 62 -7.61 17.75 -0.17
C MET A 62 -6.80 18.53 0.86
N GLU A 63 -7.23 18.50 2.11
CA GLU A 63 -6.43 18.96 3.23
C GLU A 63 -5.58 17.85 3.82
N SER A 64 -4.43 18.24 4.36
CA SER A 64 -3.52 17.35 5.07
C SER A 64 -3.09 17.97 6.39
N LEU A 65 -3.38 17.31 7.50
CA LEU A 65 -2.93 17.68 8.83
C LEU A 65 -1.70 16.85 9.19
N ALA A 66 -0.53 17.49 9.24
CA ALA A 66 0.69 16.84 9.73
C ALA A 66 0.83 17.01 11.24
N ILE A 67 1.06 15.92 11.93
CA ILE A 67 1.27 15.85 13.37
C ILE A 67 2.63 15.23 13.60
N ASN A 68 3.60 16.07 13.98
CA ASN A 68 4.95 15.62 14.30
C ASN A 68 5.08 15.53 15.83
N LEU A 69 5.33 14.32 16.31
CA LEU A 69 5.52 14.05 17.73
C LEU A 69 7.00 13.79 18.02
N PRO A 70 7.47 14.19 19.20
CA PRO A 70 8.86 13.94 19.63
C PRO A 70 9.20 12.45 19.60
N LYS A 71 10.48 12.14 19.40
CA LYS A 71 10.98 10.76 19.38
C LYS A 71 10.74 10.02 20.69
N GLU A 72 10.69 10.76 21.79
CA GLU A 72 10.48 10.26 23.16
C GLU A 72 8.99 9.99 23.48
N THR A 73 8.08 10.29 22.56
CA THR A 73 6.63 10.06 22.72
C THR A 73 6.37 8.63 23.19
N SER A 74 5.54 8.49 24.21
CA SER A 74 5.09 7.20 24.74
C SER A 74 3.92 6.62 23.95
N THR A 75 3.63 5.34 24.15
CA THR A 75 2.44 4.69 23.58
C THR A 75 1.17 5.41 24.01
N GLU A 76 1.06 5.75 25.30
CA GLU A 76 -0.12 6.41 25.89
C GLU A 76 -0.38 7.79 25.28
N GLU A 77 0.66 8.59 25.09
CA GLU A 77 0.55 9.92 24.46
C GLU A 77 0.09 9.79 23.00
N LEU A 78 0.63 8.82 22.28
CA LEU A 78 0.23 8.55 20.89
C LEU A 78 -1.22 8.05 20.80
N LEU A 79 -1.67 7.18 21.73
CA LEU A 79 -3.06 6.71 21.81
C LEU A 79 -4.02 7.87 22.04
N LEU A 80 -3.69 8.80 22.98
CA LEU A 80 -4.50 9.99 23.22
C LEU A 80 -4.61 10.86 21.95
N LYS A 81 -3.51 11.02 21.21
CA LYS A 81 -3.55 11.77 19.95
C LYS A 81 -4.42 11.09 18.89
N ILE A 82 -4.37 9.77 18.78
CA ILE A 82 -5.25 9.01 17.87
C ILE A 82 -6.71 9.17 18.29
N ASP A 83 -7.03 9.15 19.59
CA ASP A 83 -8.38 9.36 20.09
C ASP A 83 -8.92 10.75 19.76
N GLU A 84 -8.10 11.80 19.88
CA GLU A 84 -8.47 13.15 19.44
C GLU A 84 -8.86 13.17 17.96
N LEU A 85 -8.06 12.53 17.09
CA LEU A 85 -8.31 12.48 15.65
C LEU A 85 -9.53 11.60 15.31
N ASN A 86 -9.75 10.50 16.04
CA ASN A 86 -10.93 9.68 15.88
C ASN A 86 -12.22 10.48 16.14
N ASN A 87 -12.19 11.39 17.12
CA ASN A 87 -13.34 12.20 17.53
C ASN A 87 -13.51 13.48 16.69
N ASP A 88 -12.50 13.90 15.93
CA ASP A 88 -12.60 15.09 15.08
C ASP A 88 -13.34 14.76 13.78
N LYS A 89 -14.55 15.32 13.64
CA LYS A 89 -15.40 15.13 12.44
C LYS A 89 -14.82 15.73 11.16
N LYS A 90 -13.81 16.58 11.25
CA LYS A 90 -13.13 17.15 10.08
C LYS A 90 -12.06 16.21 9.52
N ILE A 91 -11.62 15.22 10.29
CA ILE A 91 -10.62 14.24 9.86
C ILE A 91 -11.34 13.02 9.30
N HIS A 92 -11.00 12.66 8.06
CA HIS A 92 -11.61 11.55 7.32
C HIS A 92 -10.71 10.33 7.21
N GLY A 93 -9.39 10.51 7.34
CA GLY A 93 -8.42 9.43 7.38
C GLY A 93 -7.30 9.71 8.37
N ILE A 94 -6.80 8.67 9.02
CA ILE A 94 -5.67 8.72 9.94
C ILE A 94 -4.60 7.77 9.42
N LEU A 95 -3.40 8.30 9.27
CA LEU A 95 -2.20 7.55 8.94
C LEU A 95 -1.19 7.69 10.07
N LEU A 96 -0.79 6.60 10.68
CA LEU A 96 0.41 6.53 11.53
C LEU A 96 1.58 6.09 10.64
N GLN A 97 2.52 7.01 10.41
CA GLN A 97 3.69 6.73 9.58
C GLN A 97 4.59 5.70 10.27
N HIS A 98 4.76 4.57 9.60
CA HIS A 98 5.61 3.45 10.01
C HIS A 98 7.03 3.62 9.42
N PRO A 99 8.11 3.19 10.12
CA PRO A 99 8.11 2.64 11.47
C PRO A 99 8.02 3.72 12.57
N VAL A 100 7.54 3.33 13.74
CA VAL A 100 7.57 4.18 14.95
C VAL A 100 8.79 3.81 15.84
N PRO A 101 9.22 4.70 16.77
CA PRO A 101 10.27 4.39 17.74
C PRO A 101 9.96 3.14 18.59
N ASN A 102 11.01 2.40 18.97
CA ASN A 102 10.90 1.07 19.60
C ASN A 102 10.15 1.04 20.94
N GLN A 103 10.00 2.16 21.66
CA GLN A 103 9.25 2.23 22.92
C GLN A 103 7.75 2.25 22.70
N ILE A 104 7.29 2.48 21.46
CA ILE A 104 5.87 2.53 21.11
C ILE A 104 5.37 1.13 20.74
N ASN A 105 4.25 0.74 21.33
CA ASN A 105 3.49 -0.43 20.89
C ASN A 105 2.71 -0.08 19.62
N GLU A 106 3.39 -0.20 18.46
CA GLU A 106 2.83 0.16 17.15
C GLU A 106 1.52 -0.56 16.88
N ARG A 107 1.44 -1.87 17.20
CA ARG A 107 0.22 -2.64 16.95
C ARG A 107 -0.99 -2.09 17.72
N GLU A 108 -0.80 -1.71 18.97
CA GLU A 108 -1.85 -1.12 19.78
C GLU A 108 -2.31 0.23 19.22
N CYS A 109 -1.36 1.03 18.73
CA CYS A 109 -1.68 2.32 18.09
C CYS A 109 -2.46 2.13 16.79
N PHE A 110 -2.10 1.15 15.95
CA PHE A 110 -2.90 0.83 14.78
C PHE A 110 -4.32 0.39 15.11
N GLU A 111 -4.50 -0.47 16.13
CA GLU A 111 -5.83 -0.93 16.55
C GLU A 111 -6.69 0.18 17.17
N ARG A 112 -6.08 1.29 17.61
CA ARG A 112 -6.82 2.45 18.15
C ARG A 112 -7.48 3.28 17.06
N ILE A 113 -7.01 3.22 15.83
CA ILE A 113 -7.60 3.94 14.70
C ILE A 113 -9.01 3.38 14.44
N SER A 114 -10.02 4.25 14.39
CA SER A 114 -11.39 3.82 14.08
C SER A 114 -11.47 3.27 12.65
N ILE A 115 -12.25 2.22 12.46
CA ILE A 115 -12.33 1.51 11.16
C ILE A 115 -12.77 2.42 10.01
N GLU A 116 -13.60 3.44 10.31
CA GLU A 116 -14.07 4.42 9.34
C GLU A 116 -12.95 5.35 8.85
N LYS A 117 -11.88 5.51 9.67
CA LYS A 117 -10.72 6.36 9.39
C LYS A 117 -9.43 5.57 9.13
N ASP A 118 -9.49 4.24 9.16
CA ASP A 118 -8.37 3.33 8.84
C ASP A 118 -8.15 3.26 7.33
N VAL A 119 -7.82 4.40 6.74
CA VAL A 119 -7.67 4.55 5.28
C VAL A 119 -6.39 3.89 4.74
N ASP A 120 -5.46 3.53 5.62
CA ASP A 120 -4.25 2.77 5.28
C ASP A 120 -4.45 1.25 5.40
N GLY A 121 -5.57 0.81 6.01
CA GLY A 121 -5.95 -0.59 6.12
C GLY A 121 -5.01 -1.42 7.01
N VAL A 122 -4.67 -0.88 8.19
CA VAL A 122 -3.68 -1.47 9.10
C VAL A 122 -4.28 -2.15 10.33
N THR A 123 -5.58 -1.96 10.61
CA THR A 123 -6.25 -2.57 11.76
C THR A 123 -6.56 -4.06 11.52
N CYS A 124 -6.58 -4.87 12.59
CA CYS A 124 -7.00 -6.27 12.52
C CYS A 124 -8.45 -6.41 12.05
N LEU A 125 -9.34 -5.50 12.46
CA LEU A 125 -10.73 -5.51 12.03
C LEU A 125 -10.84 -5.24 10.53
N GLY A 126 -10.11 -4.25 10.00
CA GLY A 126 -10.05 -3.93 8.58
C GLY A 126 -9.51 -5.09 7.76
N PHE A 127 -8.39 -5.69 8.20
CA PHE A 127 -7.82 -6.89 7.60
C PHE A 127 -8.80 -8.07 7.62
N GLY A 128 -9.47 -8.33 8.76
CA GLY A 128 -10.45 -9.40 8.87
C GLY A 128 -11.62 -9.23 7.89
N LYS A 129 -12.18 -8.02 7.81
CA LYS A 129 -13.25 -7.72 6.83
C LYS A 129 -12.77 -7.90 5.40
N MET A 130 -11.63 -7.30 5.04
CA MET A 130 -11.06 -7.40 3.69
C MET A 130 -10.79 -8.86 3.29
N SER A 131 -10.22 -9.67 4.22
CA SER A 131 -9.92 -11.09 3.94
C SER A 131 -11.16 -11.94 3.71
N MET A 132 -12.32 -11.52 4.26
CA MET A 132 -13.63 -12.14 4.07
C MET A 132 -14.44 -11.52 2.92
N ASP A 133 -13.81 -10.70 2.08
CA ASP A 133 -14.44 -9.94 0.98
C ASP A 133 -15.58 -9.02 1.44
N LEU A 134 -15.49 -8.52 2.69
CA LEU A 134 -16.42 -7.54 3.24
C LEU A 134 -15.87 -6.13 3.08
N SER A 135 -16.77 -5.14 3.10
CA SER A 135 -16.40 -3.72 2.93
C SER A 135 -15.45 -3.24 4.02
N ALA A 136 -14.22 -2.92 3.64
CA ALA A 136 -13.19 -2.26 4.43
C ALA A 136 -12.18 -1.58 3.49
N TYR A 137 -11.37 -0.67 4.02
CA TYR A 137 -10.19 -0.21 3.29
C TYR A 137 -9.11 -1.30 3.38
N GLY A 138 -8.62 -1.75 2.23
CA GLY A 138 -7.49 -2.66 2.19
C GLY A 138 -6.17 -1.92 2.40
N SER A 139 -5.16 -2.61 2.90
CA SER A 139 -3.80 -2.04 3.02
C SER A 139 -3.37 -1.38 1.72
N CYS A 140 -2.90 -0.13 1.78
CA CYS A 140 -2.72 0.72 0.60
C CYS A 140 -1.77 0.15 -0.45
N THR A 141 -0.66 -0.48 -0.04
CA THR A 141 0.29 -1.07 -1.00
C THR A 141 -0.32 -2.27 -1.73
N PRO A 142 -0.88 -3.29 -1.06
CA PRO A 142 -1.60 -4.38 -1.73
C PRO A 142 -2.75 -3.91 -2.61
N ALA A 143 -3.57 -2.99 -2.11
CA ALA A 143 -4.69 -2.45 -2.88
C ALA A 143 -4.20 -1.68 -4.12
N GLY A 144 -3.10 -0.95 -4.00
CA GLY A 144 -2.43 -0.29 -5.14
C GLY A 144 -1.94 -1.29 -6.19
N ILE A 145 -1.39 -2.43 -5.76
CA ILE A 145 -0.99 -3.53 -6.65
C ILE A 145 -2.21 -4.11 -7.38
N MET A 146 -3.31 -4.37 -6.65
CA MET A 146 -4.53 -4.87 -7.29
C MET A 146 -5.06 -3.90 -8.34
N ARG A 147 -5.01 -2.59 -8.08
CA ARG A 147 -5.39 -1.55 -9.06
C ARG A 147 -4.46 -1.51 -10.28
N ILE A 148 -3.16 -1.76 -10.11
CA ILE A 148 -2.24 -1.90 -11.23
C ILE A 148 -2.64 -3.09 -12.10
N LEU A 149 -2.84 -4.25 -11.51
CA LEU A 149 -3.22 -5.47 -12.23
C LEU A 149 -4.53 -5.27 -13.02
N GLU A 150 -5.54 -4.65 -12.40
CA GLU A 150 -6.83 -4.34 -13.02
C GLU A 150 -6.68 -3.34 -14.19
N PHE A 151 -5.92 -2.24 -13.99
CA PHE A 151 -5.74 -1.21 -15.02
C PHE A 151 -5.05 -1.72 -16.28
N TYR A 152 -4.16 -2.68 -16.13
CA TYR A 152 -3.41 -3.29 -17.24
C TYR A 152 -4.04 -4.59 -17.76
N ASP A 153 -5.30 -4.88 -17.37
CA ASP A 153 -6.06 -6.05 -17.79
C ASP A 153 -5.33 -7.38 -17.52
N VAL A 154 -4.60 -7.47 -16.41
CA VAL A 154 -3.95 -8.72 -15.98
C VAL A 154 -4.97 -9.59 -15.27
N ASP A 155 -5.53 -10.57 -15.97
CA ASP A 155 -6.43 -11.56 -15.37
C ASP A 155 -5.62 -12.56 -14.52
N ILE A 156 -5.83 -12.50 -13.20
CA ILE A 156 -5.16 -13.37 -12.23
C ILE A 156 -6.01 -14.57 -11.79
N SER A 157 -7.22 -14.70 -12.31
CA SER A 157 -8.12 -15.82 -11.97
C SER A 157 -7.49 -17.14 -12.41
N GLY A 158 -7.38 -18.08 -11.46
CA GLY A 158 -6.77 -19.39 -11.68
C GLY A 158 -5.23 -19.40 -11.72
N MET A 159 -4.56 -18.23 -11.63
CA MET A 159 -3.11 -18.18 -11.56
C MET A 159 -2.56 -18.75 -10.25
N ASN A 160 -1.39 -19.39 -10.32
CA ASN A 160 -0.57 -19.68 -9.16
C ASN A 160 0.22 -18.42 -8.78
N ALA A 161 -0.16 -17.78 -7.68
CA ALA A 161 0.50 -16.59 -7.18
C ALA A 161 1.42 -16.90 -5.99
N VAL A 162 2.64 -16.39 -6.03
CA VAL A 162 3.59 -16.48 -4.91
C VAL A 162 3.85 -15.09 -4.36
N VAL A 163 3.53 -14.91 -3.07
CA VAL A 163 3.86 -13.70 -2.32
C VAL A 163 5.07 -13.99 -1.46
N VAL A 164 6.21 -13.40 -1.77
CA VAL A 164 7.44 -13.52 -0.99
C VAL A 164 7.48 -12.38 0.02
N GLY A 165 7.07 -12.68 1.24
CA GLY A 165 6.88 -11.76 2.35
C GLY A 165 5.59 -12.06 3.12
N ARG A 166 5.59 -11.81 4.44
CA ARG A 166 4.42 -12.07 5.30
C ARG A 166 4.18 -10.97 6.35
N SER A 167 4.57 -9.74 6.02
CA SER A 167 4.31 -8.62 6.93
C SER A 167 2.80 -8.41 7.11
N PRO A 168 2.37 -7.87 8.28
CA PRO A 168 0.95 -7.60 8.55
C PRO A 168 0.34 -6.57 7.61
N ILE A 169 1.17 -5.64 7.09
CA ILE A 169 0.71 -4.49 6.30
C ILE A 169 0.88 -4.69 4.79
N LEU A 170 1.58 -5.74 4.33
CA LEU A 170 1.82 -5.96 2.90
C LEU A 170 1.63 -7.43 2.52
N GLY A 171 2.49 -8.34 2.98
CA GLY A 171 2.50 -9.73 2.49
C GLY A 171 1.20 -10.49 2.77
N LYS A 172 0.70 -10.45 4.01
CA LYS A 172 -0.57 -11.10 4.37
C LYS A 172 -1.78 -10.48 3.66
N PRO A 173 -1.96 -9.14 3.67
CA PRO A 173 -3.07 -8.52 2.93
C PRO A 173 -3.00 -8.80 1.42
N MET A 174 -1.81 -8.75 0.82
CA MET A 174 -1.63 -9.07 -0.60
C MET A 174 -2.12 -10.46 -0.95
N ALA A 175 -1.75 -11.45 -0.15
CA ALA A 175 -2.16 -12.82 -0.35
C ALA A 175 -3.69 -12.99 -0.29
N MET A 176 -4.35 -12.33 0.66
CA MET A 176 -5.81 -12.38 0.77
C MET A 176 -6.51 -11.68 -0.38
N MET A 177 -6.00 -10.52 -0.83
CA MET A 177 -6.58 -9.82 -1.99
C MET A 177 -6.45 -10.64 -3.28
N LEU A 178 -5.32 -11.31 -3.50
CA LEU A 178 -5.14 -12.21 -4.65
C LEU A 178 -6.08 -13.41 -4.56
N LEU A 179 -6.24 -14.00 -3.37
CA LEU A 179 -7.17 -15.10 -3.13
C LEU A 179 -8.62 -14.70 -3.42
N ASN A 180 -9.05 -13.51 -2.96
CA ASN A 180 -10.40 -12.96 -3.21
C ASN A 180 -10.67 -12.72 -4.72
N LYS A 181 -9.60 -12.62 -5.53
CA LYS A 181 -9.66 -12.53 -7.00
C LYS A 181 -9.41 -13.87 -7.70
N ASN A 182 -9.64 -14.98 -7.01
CA ASN A 182 -9.57 -16.36 -7.50
C ASN A 182 -8.15 -16.84 -7.89
N ALA A 183 -7.09 -16.23 -7.40
CA ALA A 183 -5.76 -16.80 -7.53
C ALA A 183 -5.53 -17.92 -6.50
N THR A 184 -4.72 -18.93 -6.84
CA THR A 184 -4.18 -19.88 -5.87
C THR A 184 -2.91 -19.28 -5.27
N VAL A 185 -2.86 -19.08 -3.95
CA VAL A 185 -1.80 -18.28 -3.33
C VAL A 185 -0.90 -19.09 -2.42
N THR A 186 0.41 -18.96 -2.62
CA THR A 186 1.44 -19.43 -1.71
C THR A 186 2.16 -18.24 -1.07
N ILE A 187 2.25 -18.23 0.27
CA ILE A 187 3.01 -17.22 1.02
C ILE A 187 4.37 -17.79 1.40
N CYS A 188 5.44 -17.20 0.91
CA CYS A 188 6.82 -17.54 1.25
C CYS A 188 7.44 -16.54 2.23
N HIS A 189 8.41 -16.97 3.02
CA HIS A 189 9.05 -16.15 4.05
C HIS A 189 10.44 -16.67 4.38
N SER A 190 11.17 -16.02 5.28
CA SER A 190 12.57 -16.33 5.66
C SER A 190 12.81 -17.76 6.18
N ARG A 191 11.75 -18.53 6.45
CA ARG A 191 11.85 -19.94 6.86
C ARG A 191 11.30 -20.90 5.81
N THR A 192 10.88 -20.42 4.66
CA THR A 192 10.45 -21.25 3.53
C THR A 192 11.66 -22.00 3.00
N LYS A 193 11.52 -23.30 2.85
CA LYS A 193 12.52 -24.14 2.17
C LYS A 193 12.31 -24.04 0.68
N GLU A 194 13.39 -24.12 -0.10
CA GLU A 194 13.35 -24.19 -1.55
C GLU A 194 12.52 -23.04 -2.17
N LEU A 195 12.77 -21.81 -1.70
CA LEU A 195 12.06 -20.61 -2.16
C LEU A 195 12.09 -20.48 -3.69
N GLU A 196 13.19 -20.85 -4.32
CA GLU A 196 13.38 -20.85 -5.76
C GLU A 196 12.33 -21.72 -6.47
N ASP A 197 12.02 -22.90 -5.95
CA ASP A 197 11.05 -23.81 -6.58
C ASP A 197 9.62 -23.26 -6.50
N HIS A 198 9.27 -22.59 -5.40
CA HIS A 198 7.99 -21.92 -5.29
C HIS A 198 7.87 -20.80 -6.34
N VAL A 199 8.91 -19.96 -6.47
CA VAL A 199 8.94 -18.85 -7.44
C VAL A 199 8.90 -19.38 -8.88
N ARG A 200 9.64 -20.48 -9.18
CA ARG A 200 9.71 -21.08 -10.53
C ARG A 200 8.37 -21.60 -11.04
N ASN A 201 7.48 -22.00 -10.13
CA ASN A 201 6.16 -22.54 -10.48
C ASN A 201 5.06 -21.47 -10.50
N ALA A 202 5.38 -20.20 -10.20
CA ALA A 202 4.41 -19.13 -10.09
C ALA A 202 4.11 -18.46 -11.44
N ASP A 203 2.83 -18.20 -11.69
CA ASP A 203 2.37 -17.37 -12.80
C ASP A 203 2.44 -15.88 -12.45
N LEU A 204 2.28 -15.57 -11.15
CA LEU A 204 2.41 -14.23 -10.58
C LEU A 204 3.37 -14.28 -9.38
N VAL A 205 4.37 -13.42 -9.36
CA VAL A 205 5.31 -13.26 -8.23
C VAL A 205 5.22 -11.86 -7.66
N VAL A 206 5.00 -11.76 -6.35
CA VAL A 206 5.03 -10.49 -5.61
C VAL A 206 6.20 -10.50 -4.63
N GLY A 207 7.20 -9.63 -4.86
CA GLY A 207 8.32 -9.40 -3.94
C GLY A 207 7.92 -8.39 -2.86
N ALA A 208 8.01 -8.78 -1.58
CA ALA A 208 7.60 -7.97 -0.42
C ALA A 208 8.42 -8.33 0.84
N VAL A 209 9.74 -8.46 0.69
CA VAL A 209 10.66 -8.96 1.74
C VAL A 209 11.56 -7.88 2.34
N GLY A 210 11.73 -6.74 1.66
CA GLY A 210 12.63 -5.68 2.10
C GLY A 210 14.12 -6.07 2.03
N VAL A 211 14.49 -6.94 1.08
CA VAL A 211 15.88 -7.36 0.84
C VAL A 211 16.21 -7.14 -0.64
N PRO A 212 17.21 -6.29 -0.94
CA PRO A 212 17.53 -5.93 -2.31
C PRO A 212 17.83 -7.14 -3.20
N LYS A 213 17.14 -7.25 -4.33
CA LYS A 213 17.37 -8.28 -5.35
C LYS A 213 17.46 -9.72 -4.80
N LEU A 214 16.69 -10.02 -3.73
CA LEU A 214 16.65 -11.37 -3.15
C LEU A 214 16.11 -12.39 -4.16
N ILE A 215 15.03 -12.02 -4.85
CA ILE A 215 14.40 -12.88 -5.85
C ILE A 215 15.14 -12.71 -7.16
N LYS A 216 15.79 -13.78 -7.60
CA LYS A 216 16.60 -13.76 -8.82
C LYS A 216 15.71 -13.96 -10.05
N LYS A 217 16.04 -13.26 -11.14
CA LYS A 217 15.30 -13.40 -12.40
C LYS A 217 15.31 -14.84 -12.96
N GLU A 218 16.41 -15.58 -12.72
CA GLU A 218 16.56 -16.98 -13.13
C GLU A 218 15.60 -17.92 -12.43
N TRP A 219 15.01 -17.49 -11.31
CA TRP A 219 13.98 -18.27 -10.61
C TRP A 219 12.60 -18.11 -11.23
N LEU A 220 12.39 -17.07 -12.02
CA LEU A 220 11.07 -16.74 -12.54
C LEU A 220 10.67 -17.69 -13.68
N LYS A 221 9.39 -18.05 -13.67
CA LYS A 221 8.77 -18.77 -14.78
C LYS A 221 8.71 -17.87 -16.02
N LYS A 222 9.04 -18.42 -17.19
CA LYS A 222 8.88 -17.67 -18.44
C LYS A 222 7.42 -17.29 -18.66
N GLY A 223 7.18 -16.01 -18.90
CA GLY A 223 5.85 -15.45 -19.04
C GLY A 223 5.16 -15.05 -17.72
N ALA A 224 5.85 -15.14 -16.58
CA ALA A 224 5.30 -14.72 -15.29
C ALA A 224 4.99 -13.22 -15.25
N VAL A 225 3.97 -12.85 -14.48
CA VAL A 225 3.70 -11.49 -14.04
C VAL A 225 4.55 -11.20 -12.81
N VAL A 226 5.30 -10.08 -12.82
CA VAL A 226 6.27 -9.75 -11.77
C VAL A 226 5.94 -8.42 -11.12
N ILE A 227 5.60 -8.46 -9.85
CA ILE A 227 5.26 -7.29 -9.03
C ILE A 227 6.33 -7.10 -7.96
N ASP A 228 7.05 -5.99 -8.02
CA ASP A 228 8.07 -5.65 -7.03
C ASP A 228 7.58 -4.52 -6.13
N ALA A 229 7.29 -4.84 -4.87
CA ALA A 229 6.86 -3.89 -3.85
C ALA A 229 8.04 -3.40 -2.97
N GLY A 230 9.25 -3.87 -3.23
CA GLY A 230 10.46 -3.40 -2.56
C GLY A 230 10.92 -2.03 -3.09
N TYR A 231 11.55 -1.27 -2.21
CA TYR A 231 12.28 -0.06 -2.57
C TYR A 231 13.48 0.13 -1.66
N HIS A 232 14.65 0.28 -2.24
CA HIS A 232 15.92 0.42 -1.54
C HIS A 232 16.68 1.67 -1.98
N PRO A 233 17.64 2.17 -1.16
CA PRO A 233 18.42 3.38 -1.48
C PRO A 233 19.14 3.31 -2.83
N GLU A 234 19.51 2.12 -3.28
CA GLU A 234 20.13 1.84 -4.56
C GLU A 234 19.17 1.95 -5.75
N LYS A 235 17.92 2.37 -5.51
CA LYS A 235 16.83 2.47 -6.49
C LYS A 235 16.49 1.13 -7.15
N CYS A 236 16.62 0.05 -6.41
CA CYS A 236 16.17 -1.29 -6.80
C CYS A 236 15.06 -1.78 -5.86
N GLY A 237 14.41 -2.88 -6.25
CA GLY A 237 13.42 -3.56 -5.44
C GLY A 237 13.95 -4.86 -4.82
N ASP A 238 13.01 -5.72 -4.44
CA ASP A 238 13.28 -7.04 -3.87
C ASP A 238 13.56 -8.10 -4.95
N ILE A 239 13.25 -7.78 -6.21
CA ILE A 239 13.42 -8.66 -7.37
C ILE A 239 14.54 -8.13 -8.26
N ASP A 240 15.36 -9.02 -8.80
CA ASP A 240 16.34 -8.64 -9.80
C ASP A 240 15.65 -8.42 -11.17
N LEU A 241 15.46 -7.15 -11.52
CA LEU A 241 14.77 -6.74 -12.75
C LEU A 241 15.72 -6.56 -13.94
N ASP A 242 17.02 -6.82 -13.82
CA ASP A 242 17.98 -6.63 -14.90
C ASP A 242 17.72 -7.64 -16.04
N GLY A 243 17.20 -7.18 -17.19
CA GLY A 243 16.81 -8.04 -18.34
C GLY A 243 15.52 -8.82 -18.11
N ILE A 244 14.65 -8.36 -17.21
CA ILE A 244 13.39 -9.01 -16.85
C ILE A 244 12.44 -9.12 -18.05
N GLU A 245 12.53 -8.22 -19.02
CA GLU A 245 11.73 -8.20 -20.25
C GLU A 245 11.89 -9.41 -21.16
N GLU A 246 12.96 -10.18 -20.96
CA GLU A 246 13.20 -11.42 -21.69
C GLU A 246 12.44 -12.62 -21.08
N ILE A 247 12.04 -12.50 -19.81
CA ILE A 247 11.47 -13.59 -19.02
C ILE A 247 10.00 -13.32 -18.69
N ALA A 248 9.67 -12.14 -18.15
CA ALA A 248 8.32 -11.78 -17.73
C ALA A 248 7.39 -11.48 -18.91
N SER A 249 6.09 -11.71 -18.71
CA SER A 249 5.04 -11.17 -19.62
C SER A 249 4.74 -9.72 -19.29
N SER A 250 4.78 -9.38 -17.98
CA SER A 250 4.59 -8.02 -17.50
C SER A 250 5.29 -7.83 -16.15
N TYR A 251 5.69 -6.60 -15.86
CA TYR A 251 6.38 -6.29 -14.59
C TYR A 251 6.20 -4.83 -14.17
N THR A 252 6.29 -4.59 -12.83
CA THR A 252 6.35 -3.24 -12.28
C THR A 252 7.80 -2.74 -12.25
N PRO A 253 8.11 -1.53 -12.75
CA PRO A 253 9.45 -0.96 -12.62
C PRO A 253 9.72 -0.48 -11.18
N VAL A 254 10.99 -0.48 -10.79
CA VAL A 254 11.45 0.14 -9.54
C VAL A 254 12.58 1.13 -9.86
N PRO A 255 12.37 2.44 -9.62
CA PRO A 255 11.16 3.11 -9.12
C PRO A 255 10.05 3.27 -10.18
N GLY A 256 8.83 3.62 -9.72
CA GLY A 256 7.74 4.03 -10.60
C GLY A 256 6.58 3.03 -10.72
N GLY A 257 6.74 1.81 -10.19
CA GLY A 257 5.68 0.81 -10.14
C GLY A 257 4.77 0.98 -8.90
N VAL A 258 4.99 0.18 -7.88
CA VAL A 258 4.09 0.06 -6.71
C VAL A 258 4.07 1.31 -5.84
N GLY A 259 5.23 1.95 -5.57
CA GLY A 259 5.32 3.08 -4.64
C GLY A 259 4.33 4.24 -4.90
N PRO A 260 4.24 4.78 -6.12
CA PRO A 260 3.27 5.82 -6.46
C PRO A 260 1.82 5.41 -6.18
N MET A 261 1.48 4.15 -6.39
CA MET A 261 0.14 3.62 -6.17
C MET A 261 -0.21 3.45 -4.70
N THR A 262 0.76 3.21 -3.83
CA THR A 262 0.54 3.21 -2.37
C THR A 262 0.02 4.58 -1.90
N ILE A 263 0.68 5.66 -2.31
CA ILE A 263 0.26 7.03 -1.96
C ILE A 263 -1.10 7.34 -2.59
N ASN A 264 -1.27 7.07 -3.88
CA ASN A 264 -2.52 7.33 -4.59
C ASN A 264 -3.70 6.59 -3.96
N THR A 265 -3.53 5.34 -3.54
CA THR A 265 -4.58 4.55 -2.88
C THR A 265 -4.97 5.12 -1.51
N LEU A 266 -4.00 5.57 -0.72
CA LEU A 266 -4.25 6.24 0.55
C LEU A 266 -5.11 7.51 0.36
N ILE A 267 -4.79 8.31 -0.64
CA ILE A 267 -5.51 9.54 -0.99
C ILE A 267 -6.93 9.21 -1.46
N LEU A 268 -7.08 8.21 -2.33
CA LEU A 268 -8.38 7.71 -2.79
C LEU A 268 -9.24 7.23 -1.62
N ASN A 269 -8.69 6.40 -0.73
CA ASN A 269 -9.40 5.90 0.45
C ASN A 269 -9.85 7.05 1.37
N THR A 270 -9.02 8.08 1.55
CA THR A 270 -9.38 9.26 2.36
C THR A 270 -10.51 10.06 1.73
N MET A 271 -10.49 10.25 0.42
CA MET A 271 -11.59 10.89 -0.32
C MET A 271 -12.88 10.08 -0.20
N GLU A 272 -12.80 8.75 -0.34
CA GLU A 272 -13.94 7.85 -0.17
C GLU A 272 -14.50 7.86 1.28
N ALA A 273 -13.61 7.96 2.29
CA ALA A 273 -14.04 8.11 3.67
C ALA A 273 -14.82 9.42 3.87
N ALA A 274 -14.34 10.51 3.31
CA ALA A 274 -15.06 11.78 3.32
C ALA A 274 -16.43 11.68 2.61
N ARG A 275 -16.48 10.99 1.46
CA ARG A 275 -17.73 10.80 0.71
C ARG A 275 -18.79 10.05 1.51
N LYS A 276 -18.38 9.05 2.32
CA LYS A 276 -19.31 8.28 3.17
C LYS A 276 -19.97 9.14 4.27
N THR A 277 -19.42 10.29 4.62
CA THR A 277 -20.03 11.20 5.61
C THR A 277 -21.24 12.00 5.05
N LEU A 278 -21.52 11.91 3.75
CA LEU A 278 -22.72 12.49 3.11
C LEU A 278 -23.99 11.66 3.37
N ASN A 279 -23.86 10.41 3.77
CA ASN A 279 -24.96 9.49 4.04
C ASN A 279 -25.11 9.32 5.56
#